data_ef78eb29b44748f7b5fcc89751fed9c6
#
_entry.id   ef78eb29b44748f7b5fcc89751fed9c6
#
_cell.length_a   1.000
_cell.length_b   1.000
_cell.length_c   1.000
_cell.angle_alpha   90.00
_cell.angle_beta   90.00
_cell.angle_gamma   90.00
#
_symmetry.space_group_name_H-M   'P 1'
#
loop_
_entity.id
_entity.type
_entity.pdbx_description
1 polymer ?
#
loop_
_entity_poly.entity_id
_entity_poly.type
_entity_poly.pdbx_seq_one_letter_code
_entity_poly.pdbx_strand_id
1 'polypeptide(L)'
;MSLVNTSWLEENLDKVKIIDCSWHMPQTERNGFNEYKNKHIKNAIFFDLDKNSKKDTDLPHMLTDAKSWENIVSNMGIKNDDQIVIYDNSDVISSCRCWYNFIYFGHNPELVHVLDGGLKKWIEEDRATTSDIIKIIPSSYTV
;
A
#
# COMPACT_ATOMS: atom_id res chain seq x y z
N MET A 1 -12.70 0.45 -9.75
CA MET A 1 -11.33 0.56 -9.23
C MET A 1 -10.47 1.33 -10.23
N SER A 2 -9.70 2.30 -9.76
CA SER A 2 -8.86 3.12 -10.63
C SER A 2 -7.47 2.50 -10.76
N LEU A 3 -7.06 2.21 -12.00
CA LEU A 3 -5.73 1.69 -12.29
C LEU A 3 -4.85 2.79 -12.87
N VAL A 4 -3.58 2.82 -12.50
CA VAL A 4 -2.58 3.67 -13.13
C VAL A 4 -1.45 2.79 -13.67
N ASN A 5 -0.84 3.22 -14.76
CA ASN A 5 0.25 2.45 -15.35
C ASN A 5 1.61 2.84 -14.76
N THR A 6 2.61 2.03 -15.07
CA THR A 6 3.97 2.23 -14.54
C THR A 6 4.60 3.54 -15.01
N SER A 7 4.35 3.95 -16.25
CA SER A 7 4.86 5.22 -16.78
C SER A 7 4.30 6.41 -16.03
N TRP A 8 3.01 6.39 -15.75
CA TRP A 8 2.36 7.46 -15.00
C TRP A 8 2.95 7.57 -13.59
N LEU A 9 3.14 6.43 -12.92
CA LEU A 9 3.70 6.45 -11.57
C LEU A 9 5.13 6.98 -11.57
N GLU A 10 5.96 6.55 -12.52
CA GLU A 10 7.34 7.02 -12.59
C GLU A 10 7.42 8.55 -12.74
N GLU A 11 6.50 9.13 -13.51
CA GLU A 11 6.42 10.59 -13.69
C GLU A 11 5.90 11.32 -12.47
N ASN A 12 5.24 10.63 -11.53
CA ASN A 12 4.56 11.24 -10.39
C ASN A 12 5.09 10.78 -9.03
N LEU A 13 6.27 10.16 -8.97
CA LEU A 13 6.82 9.58 -7.73
C LEU A 13 6.84 10.54 -6.54
N ASP A 14 7.08 11.83 -6.78
CA ASP A 14 7.17 12.82 -5.72
C ASP A 14 5.83 13.52 -5.43
N LYS A 15 4.79 13.21 -6.18
CA LYS A 15 3.47 13.87 -6.08
C LYS A 15 2.41 13.01 -5.42
N VAL A 16 2.68 11.72 -5.20
CA VAL A 16 1.71 10.77 -4.67
C VAL A 16 2.28 10.04 -3.48
N LYS A 17 1.41 9.50 -2.64
CA LYS A 17 1.80 8.55 -1.60
C LYS A 17 1.76 7.16 -2.21
N ILE A 18 2.82 6.37 -2.01
CA ILE A 18 2.95 5.05 -2.59
C ILE A 18 2.96 4.01 -1.48
N ILE A 19 2.15 2.97 -1.61
CA ILE A 19 2.01 1.93 -0.61
C ILE A 19 2.36 0.58 -1.22
N ASP A 20 3.28 -0.14 -0.59
CA ASP A 20 3.55 -1.54 -0.85
C ASP A 20 2.68 -2.37 0.10
N CYS A 21 1.68 -3.04 -0.44
CA CYS A 21 0.76 -3.89 0.33
C CYS A 21 0.98 -5.37 -0.03
N SER A 22 2.24 -5.78 -0.17
CA SER A 22 2.56 -7.17 -0.48
C SER A 22 2.22 -8.08 0.68
N TRP A 23 1.50 -9.16 0.40
CA TRP A 23 1.16 -10.18 1.36
C TRP A 23 1.29 -11.54 0.69
N HIS A 24 1.88 -12.50 1.40
CA HIS A 24 2.11 -13.83 0.85
C HIS A 24 1.45 -14.88 1.73
N MET A 25 0.90 -15.91 1.09
CA MET A 25 0.34 -17.05 1.80
C MET A 25 1.44 -17.71 2.64
N PRO A 26 1.12 -18.18 3.88
CA PRO A 26 2.14 -18.77 4.75
C PRO A 26 2.92 -19.92 4.12
N GLN A 27 2.29 -20.72 3.28
CA GLN A 27 2.95 -21.85 2.62
C GLN A 27 4.02 -21.45 1.60
N THR A 28 4.08 -20.19 1.17
CA THR A 28 5.12 -19.70 0.25
C THR A 28 6.45 -19.49 0.95
N GLU A 29 6.44 -19.37 2.28
CA GLU A 29 7.60 -19.00 3.11
C GLU A 29 8.18 -17.64 2.73
N ARG A 30 7.41 -16.79 2.03
CA ARG A 30 7.80 -15.43 1.66
C ARG A 30 7.32 -14.45 2.71
N ASN A 31 8.07 -13.35 2.89
CA ASN A 31 7.72 -12.29 3.83
C ASN A 31 7.72 -10.95 3.11
N GLY A 32 6.54 -10.33 3.01
CA GLY A 32 6.35 -9.07 2.28
C GLY A 32 7.20 -7.93 2.82
N PHE A 33 7.32 -7.81 4.14
CA PHE A 33 8.10 -6.74 4.75
C PHE A 33 9.60 -6.91 4.48
N ASN A 34 10.11 -8.13 4.56
CA ASN A 34 11.53 -8.39 4.25
C ASN A 34 11.82 -8.10 2.78
N GLU A 35 10.92 -8.46 1.88
CA GLU A 35 11.08 -8.16 0.45
C GLU A 35 11.02 -6.66 0.21
N TYR A 36 10.13 -5.94 0.89
CA TYR A 36 10.05 -4.48 0.84
C TYR A 36 11.36 -3.83 1.29
N LYS A 37 11.95 -4.30 2.38
CA LYS A 37 13.23 -3.74 2.87
C LYS A 37 14.36 -3.92 1.86
N ASN A 38 14.31 -4.98 1.06
CA ASN A 38 15.33 -5.25 0.07
C ASN A 38 15.13 -4.49 -1.24
N LYS A 39 13.87 -4.34 -1.65
CA LYS A 39 13.56 -3.75 -2.96
C LYS A 39 12.12 -3.22 -2.97
N HIS A 40 11.98 -1.94 -3.22
CA HIS A 40 10.66 -1.31 -3.38
C HIS A 40 10.75 -0.10 -4.30
N ILE A 41 9.60 0.41 -4.73
CA ILE A 41 9.52 1.63 -5.52
C ILE A 41 9.88 2.81 -4.62
N LYS A 42 10.65 3.77 -5.13
CA LYS A 42 11.07 4.95 -4.39
C LYS A 42 9.87 5.61 -3.71
N ASN A 43 10.04 6.00 -2.46
CA ASN A 43 9.03 6.64 -1.60
C ASN A 43 7.92 5.71 -1.11
N ALA A 44 7.95 4.42 -1.43
CA ALA A 44 6.92 3.49 -0.98
C ALA A 44 6.96 3.29 0.54
N ILE A 45 5.77 3.20 1.12
CA ILE A 45 5.53 2.90 2.53
C ILE A 45 4.96 1.50 2.59
N PHE A 46 5.41 0.67 3.54
CA PHE A 46 4.87 -0.68 3.67
C PHE A 46 3.59 -0.69 4.50
N PHE A 47 2.56 -1.35 3.98
CA PHE A 47 1.31 -1.62 4.70
C PHE A 47 1.24 -3.10 5.03
N ASP A 48 1.26 -3.44 6.33
CA ASP A 48 1.18 -4.81 6.80
C ASP A 48 -0.29 -5.23 6.90
N LEU A 49 -0.75 -6.04 5.96
CA LEU A 49 -2.15 -6.45 5.90
C LEU A 49 -2.58 -7.24 7.14
N ASP A 50 -1.72 -8.12 7.65
CA ASP A 50 -2.01 -8.91 8.85
C ASP A 50 -2.11 -8.03 10.09
N LYS A 51 -1.12 -7.15 10.28
CA LYS A 51 -1.04 -6.29 11.45
C LYS A 51 -2.19 -5.27 11.50
N ASN A 52 -2.62 -4.79 10.33
CA ASN A 52 -3.60 -3.71 10.21
C ASN A 52 -5.03 -4.20 9.99
N SER A 53 -5.28 -5.48 10.21
CA SER A 53 -6.61 -6.08 10.17
C SER A 53 -7.20 -6.21 11.57
N LYS A 54 -8.51 -6.49 11.65
CA LYS A 54 -9.20 -6.65 12.93
C LYS A 54 -8.55 -7.76 13.76
N LYS A 55 -8.30 -7.49 15.05
CA LYS A 55 -7.50 -8.37 15.93
C LYS A 55 -8.33 -9.38 16.73
N ASP A 56 -9.58 -9.07 17.02
CA ASP A 56 -10.42 -9.86 17.92
C ASP A 56 -11.35 -10.83 17.17
N THR A 57 -10.85 -11.38 16.05
CA THR A 57 -11.59 -12.33 15.24
C THR A 57 -10.68 -13.46 14.76
N ASP A 58 -11.26 -14.65 14.57
CA ASP A 58 -10.56 -15.79 13.99
C ASP A 58 -10.48 -15.71 12.47
N LEU A 59 -11.22 -14.78 11.86
CA LEU A 59 -11.21 -14.61 10.41
C LEU A 59 -10.03 -13.74 9.99
N PRO A 60 -9.25 -14.16 8.96
CA PRO A 60 -8.12 -13.38 8.50
C PRO A 60 -8.56 -12.11 7.76
N HIS A 61 -7.78 -11.05 7.94
CA HIS A 61 -7.89 -9.80 7.17
C HIS A 61 -9.27 -9.13 7.22
N MET A 62 -9.97 -9.26 8.35
CA MET A 62 -11.19 -8.48 8.57
C MET A 62 -10.86 -7.00 8.72
N LEU A 63 -11.77 -6.14 8.24
CA LEU A 63 -11.57 -4.69 8.36
C LEU A 63 -11.50 -4.28 9.83
N THR A 64 -10.54 -3.41 10.15
CA THR A 64 -10.43 -2.80 11.48
C THR A 64 -11.55 -1.78 11.70
N ASP A 65 -11.63 -1.18 12.88
CA ASP A 65 -12.61 -0.12 13.14
C ASP A 65 -12.10 1.25 12.64
N ALA A 66 -13.01 2.23 12.56
CA ALA A 66 -12.71 3.55 12.04
C ALA A 66 -11.60 4.26 12.81
N LYS A 67 -11.61 4.16 14.14
CA LYS A 67 -10.61 4.82 14.98
C LYS A 67 -9.23 4.22 14.77
N SER A 68 -9.14 2.90 14.71
CA SER A 68 -7.89 2.22 14.41
C SER A 68 -7.37 2.57 13.02
N TRP A 69 -8.27 2.65 12.04
CA TRP A 69 -7.89 3.04 10.68
C TRP A 69 -7.32 4.45 10.63
N GLU A 70 -7.95 5.40 11.31
CA GLU A 70 -7.41 6.76 11.43
C GLU A 70 -5.98 6.76 11.95
N ASN A 71 -5.72 5.97 12.99
CA ASN A 71 -4.38 5.88 13.57
C ASN A 71 -3.38 5.24 12.62
N ILE A 72 -3.78 4.17 11.92
CA ILE A 72 -2.94 3.48 10.96
C ILE A 72 -2.51 4.44 9.84
N VAL A 73 -3.46 5.12 9.22
CA VAL A 73 -3.19 6.01 8.09
C VAL A 73 -2.43 7.24 8.53
N SER A 74 -2.76 7.80 9.70
CA SER A 74 -2.03 8.94 10.27
C SER A 74 -0.56 8.60 10.49
N ASN A 75 -0.29 7.39 10.99
CA ASN A 75 1.10 6.93 11.22
C ASN A 75 1.85 6.66 9.91
N MET A 76 1.14 6.48 8.80
CA MET A 76 1.74 6.38 7.47
C MET A 76 2.04 7.75 6.86
N GLY A 77 1.67 8.83 7.53
CA GLY A 77 1.89 10.18 7.02
C GLY A 77 0.98 10.58 5.88
N ILE A 78 -0.16 9.91 5.72
CA ILE A 78 -1.11 10.16 4.65
C ILE A 78 -2.20 11.11 5.15
N LYS A 79 -2.59 12.05 4.30
CA LYS A 79 -3.67 13.02 4.57
C LYS A 79 -4.91 12.67 3.75
N ASN A 80 -6.05 13.21 4.17
CA ASN A 80 -7.34 12.93 3.52
C ASN A 80 -7.40 13.36 2.05
N ASP A 81 -6.60 14.35 1.65
CA ASP A 81 -6.55 14.85 0.28
C ASP A 81 -5.37 14.33 -0.53
N ASP A 82 -4.60 13.39 0.01
CA ASP A 82 -3.47 12.81 -0.70
C ASP A 82 -3.92 11.87 -1.81
N GLN A 83 -3.20 11.90 -2.92
CA GLN A 83 -3.34 10.92 -3.98
C GLN A 83 -2.47 9.70 -3.64
N ILE A 84 -3.06 8.52 -3.72
CA ILE A 84 -2.47 7.27 -3.24
C ILE A 84 -2.36 6.28 -4.39
N VAL A 85 -1.21 5.63 -4.52
CA VAL A 85 -1.00 4.51 -5.44
C VAL A 85 -0.56 3.30 -4.63
N ILE A 86 -1.26 2.19 -4.80
CA ILE A 86 -1.02 0.96 -4.05
C ILE A 86 -0.52 -0.12 -5.02
N TYR A 87 0.53 -0.83 -4.62
CA TYR A 87 1.01 -1.97 -5.40
C TYR A 87 1.31 -3.15 -4.49
N ASP A 88 1.52 -4.30 -5.10
CA ASP A 88 2.00 -5.49 -4.41
C ASP A 88 3.01 -6.25 -5.29
N ASN A 89 3.65 -7.24 -4.66
CA ASN A 89 4.52 -8.21 -5.32
C ASN A 89 4.09 -9.62 -4.90
N SER A 90 2.78 -9.85 -4.87
CA SER A 90 2.17 -11.07 -4.34
C SER A 90 1.62 -11.93 -5.46
N ASP A 91 1.51 -13.24 -5.19
CA ASP A 91 0.76 -14.16 -6.05
C ASP A 91 -0.75 -13.94 -5.93
N VAL A 92 -1.19 -13.38 -4.79
CA VAL A 92 -2.56 -12.92 -4.58
C VAL A 92 -2.58 -11.41 -4.73
N ILE A 93 -3.71 -10.85 -5.15
CA ILE A 93 -3.82 -9.42 -5.40
C ILE A 93 -4.14 -8.69 -4.08
N SER A 94 -3.13 -8.56 -3.21
CA SER A 94 -3.29 -7.92 -1.91
C SER A 94 -3.44 -6.41 -1.99
N SER A 95 -2.94 -5.77 -3.05
CA SER A 95 -3.13 -4.34 -3.28
C SER A 95 -4.62 -3.96 -3.35
N CYS A 96 -5.45 -4.81 -3.92
CA CYS A 96 -6.90 -4.56 -3.99
C CYS A 96 -7.54 -4.54 -2.61
N ARG A 97 -7.01 -5.32 -1.67
CA ARG A 97 -7.50 -5.32 -0.29
C ARG A 97 -7.20 -3.98 0.39
N CYS A 98 -6.00 -3.46 0.23
CA CYS A 98 -5.63 -2.15 0.78
C CYS A 98 -6.46 -1.04 0.12
N TRP A 99 -6.63 -1.10 -1.21
CA TRP A 99 -7.50 -0.18 -1.94
C TRP A 99 -8.91 -0.17 -1.34
N TYR A 100 -9.48 -1.35 -1.10
CA TYR A 100 -10.83 -1.46 -0.53
C TYR A 100 -10.92 -0.82 0.86
N ASN A 101 -9.88 -0.95 1.69
CA ASN A 101 -9.85 -0.32 3.01
C ASN A 101 -10.00 1.20 2.89
N PHE A 102 -9.27 1.84 1.98
CA PHE A 102 -9.36 3.28 1.77
C PHE A 102 -10.76 3.69 1.29
N ILE A 103 -11.33 2.94 0.35
CA ILE A 103 -12.67 3.23 -0.18
C ILE A 103 -13.72 3.04 0.91
N TYR A 104 -13.65 1.95 1.66
CA TYR A 104 -14.60 1.65 2.73
C TYR A 104 -14.63 2.76 3.78
N PHE A 105 -13.46 3.30 4.13
CA PHE A 105 -13.35 4.34 5.14
C PHE A 105 -13.48 5.76 4.58
N GLY A 106 -13.86 5.91 3.32
CA GLY A 106 -14.32 7.19 2.78
C GLY A 106 -13.25 8.07 2.13
N HIS A 107 -12.05 7.54 1.87
CA HIS A 107 -11.08 8.31 1.09
C HIS A 107 -11.66 8.56 -0.30
N ASN A 108 -11.44 9.76 -0.86
CA ASN A 108 -11.98 10.10 -2.17
C ASN A 108 -11.57 9.04 -3.20
N PRO A 109 -12.52 8.32 -3.82
CA PRO A 109 -12.19 7.26 -4.77
C PRO A 109 -11.35 7.72 -5.97
N GLU A 110 -11.45 8.99 -6.34
CA GLU A 110 -10.65 9.55 -7.45
C GLU A 110 -9.18 9.70 -7.09
N LEU A 111 -8.85 9.62 -5.80
CA LEU A 111 -7.48 9.79 -5.31
C LEU A 111 -6.81 8.47 -4.92
N VAL A 112 -7.49 7.33 -5.05
CA VAL A 112 -6.93 6.02 -4.69
C VAL A 112 -6.80 5.16 -5.93
N HIS A 113 -5.57 4.71 -6.20
CA HIS A 113 -5.25 3.95 -7.41
C HIS A 113 -4.48 2.68 -7.07
N VAL A 114 -4.60 1.69 -7.96
CA VAL A 114 -3.80 0.47 -7.91
C VAL A 114 -2.86 0.47 -9.11
N LEU A 115 -1.59 0.13 -8.87
CA LEU A 115 -0.60 0.06 -9.95
C LEU A 115 -0.84 -1.17 -10.82
N ASP A 116 -1.12 -0.95 -12.09
CA ASP A 116 -1.35 -2.04 -13.05
C ASP A 116 -0.05 -2.83 -13.26
N GLY A 117 -0.12 -4.12 -12.98
CA GLY A 117 1.02 -5.03 -13.10
C GLY A 117 1.92 -5.10 -11.86
N GLY A 118 1.73 -4.24 -10.87
CA GLY A 118 2.46 -4.27 -9.60
C GLY A 118 3.97 -4.11 -9.73
N LEU A 119 4.69 -4.56 -8.71
CA LEU A 119 6.16 -4.48 -8.69
C LEU A 119 6.80 -5.35 -9.77
N LYS A 120 6.19 -6.48 -10.08
CA LYS A 120 6.72 -7.40 -11.10
C LYS A 120 6.89 -6.70 -12.45
N LYS A 121 5.84 -6.02 -12.91
CA LYS A 121 5.89 -5.29 -14.17
C LYS A 121 6.87 -4.13 -14.12
N TRP A 122 6.92 -3.41 -12.99
CA TRP A 122 7.86 -2.33 -12.76
C TRP A 122 9.31 -2.79 -12.97
N ILE A 123 9.66 -3.95 -12.40
CA ILE A 123 11.01 -4.54 -12.52
C ILE A 123 11.25 -5.06 -13.94
N GLU A 124 10.27 -5.70 -14.56
CA GLU A 124 10.39 -6.23 -15.93
C GLU A 124 10.66 -5.11 -16.94
N GLU A 125 10.21 -3.90 -16.66
CA GLU A 125 10.44 -2.72 -17.49
C GLU A 125 11.72 -1.97 -17.12
N ASP A 126 12.57 -2.56 -16.29
CA ASP A 126 13.83 -1.98 -15.80
C ASP A 126 13.68 -0.62 -15.12
N ARG A 127 12.55 -0.38 -14.48
CA ARG A 127 12.33 0.85 -13.71
C ARG A 127 13.01 0.75 -12.36
N ALA A 128 13.49 1.88 -11.85
CA ALA A 128 14.34 1.93 -10.67
C ALA A 128 13.62 1.49 -9.39
N THR A 129 14.33 0.71 -8.57
CA THR A 129 13.90 0.34 -7.21
C THR A 129 14.96 0.77 -6.21
N THR A 130 14.61 0.75 -4.93
CA THR A 130 15.52 1.16 -3.86
C THR A 130 15.32 0.27 -2.63
N SER A 131 16.31 0.25 -1.75
CA SER A 131 16.19 -0.31 -0.40
C SER A 131 16.11 0.79 0.66
N ASP A 132 16.15 2.05 0.26
CA ASP A 132 16.09 3.19 1.18
C ASP A 132 14.67 3.34 1.74
N ILE A 133 14.55 3.31 3.07
CA ILE A 133 13.27 3.49 3.76
C ILE A 133 13.10 4.96 4.11
N ILE A 134 12.01 5.57 3.62
CA ILE A 134 11.76 6.97 3.90
C ILE A 134 11.39 7.19 5.37
N LYS A 135 11.74 8.37 5.88
CA LYS A 135 11.30 8.80 7.21
C LYS A 135 9.87 9.32 7.10
N ILE A 136 8.96 8.70 7.85
CA ILE A 136 7.56 9.08 7.83
C ILE A 136 7.31 10.12 8.93
N ILE A 137 6.65 11.24 8.56
CA ILE A 137 6.17 12.23 9.51
C ILE A 137 4.67 11.99 9.66
N PRO A 138 4.19 11.62 10.86
CA PRO A 138 2.76 11.36 11.06
C PRO A 138 1.89 12.55 10.68
N SER A 139 0.70 12.25 10.18
CA SER A 139 -0.31 13.23 9.79
C SER A 139 -1.53 13.13 10.71
N SER A 140 -2.56 13.91 10.40
CA SER A 140 -3.88 13.79 11.03
C SER A 140 -4.88 13.37 9.96
N TYR A 141 -5.16 12.07 9.91
CA TYR A 141 -6.13 11.49 8.98
C TYR A 141 -7.45 11.27 9.71
N THR A 142 -8.56 11.63 9.10
CA THR A 142 -9.90 11.55 9.69
C THR A 142 -10.83 10.73 8.81
N VAL A 143 -11.57 9.81 9.42
CA VAL A 143 -12.61 9.03 8.72
C VAL A 143 -13.96 9.75 8.78
#